data_93dc6f9f75bce18c9602ae8b539fa717
#
_entry.id   93dc6f9f75bce18c9602ae8b539fa717
#
_cell.length_a   1.000
_cell.length_b   1.000
_cell.length_c   1.000
_cell.angle_alpha   90.00
_cell.angle_beta   90.00
_cell.angle_gamma   90.00
#
_symmetry.space_group_name_H-M   'P 1'
#
loop_
_entity.id
_entity.type
_entity.pdbx_description
1 polymer ?
#
loop_
_entity_poly.entity_id
_entity_poly.type
_entity_poly.pdbx_seq_one_letter_code
_entity_poly.pdbx_strand_id
1 'polypeptide(L)'
;MPPRSNPTARQVRLGTELRRLREAAGLKARDAAAFLNSTSGQMSHVELGIAAVSAERVRRLAAYYACTDETLIDELVAMATDRTRGWWEEYRGVLPPVFLDTAEAEHHATFLREVVITLVPGLLQTADYARAVYMYMRPELPESEVALRVEHRLNRRVVIEGDAPTPYETVIHEFALRVHVSDRRASLAQLRVILEDIEKGHAVVRVIPVDYVGFAGAGASMMYLGGPVPRLDTGLRDSPTGVGFSDAEAQLEKLRALFHKVRSASLDPGASRDFIHRLTKEL
;
A
#
# COMPACT_ATOMS: atom_id res chain seq x y z
N MET A 1 -6.75 22.22 -18.79
CA MET A 1 -6.26 20.85 -19.08
C MET A 1 -7.46 19.96 -19.34
N PRO A 2 -7.42 19.06 -20.33
CA PRO A 2 -8.48 18.06 -20.50
C PRO A 2 -8.62 17.19 -19.26
N PRO A 3 -9.83 16.66 -18.96
CA PRO A 3 -10.02 15.72 -17.87
C PRO A 3 -9.16 14.46 -18.07
N ARG A 4 -8.67 13.90 -16.96
CA ARG A 4 -7.93 12.63 -16.98
C ARG A 4 -8.90 11.49 -17.24
N SER A 5 -8.56 10.58 -18.14
CA SER A 5 -9.38 9.40 -18.39
C SER A 5 -9.31 8.39 -17.25
N ASN A 6 -8.13 8.27 -16.61
CA ASN A 6 -7.88 7.37 -15.47
C ASN A 6 -7.05 8.12 -14.41
N PRO A 7 -7.68 8.71 -13.37
CA PRO A 7 -6.95 9.27 -12.25
C PRO A 7 -6.28 8.15 -11.44
N THR A 8 -5.10 8.41 -10.85
CA THR A 8 -4.46 7.47 -9.92
C THR A 8 -5.22 7.43 -8.58
N ALA A 9 -5.02 6.37 -7.79
CA ALA A 9 -5.61 6.26 -6.45
C ALA A 9 -5.26 7.49 -5.59
N ARG A 10 -4.02 8.02 -5.69
CA ARG A 10 -3.58 9.23 -4.98
C ARG A 10 -4.36 10.48 -5.42
N GLN A 11 -4.65 10.62 -6.72
CA GLN A 11 -5.44 11.74 -7.25
C GLN A 11 -6.90 11.66 -6.80
N VAL A 12 -7.48 10.47 -6.80
CA VAL A 12 -8.84 10.22 -6.27
C VAL A 12 -8.87 10.52 -4.77
N ARG A 13 -7.83 10.14 -4.03
CA ARG A 13 -7.70 10.41 -2.60
C ARG A 13 -7.74 11.91 -2.29
N LEU A 14 -6.94 12.71 -3.01
CA LEU A 14 -6.95 14.18 -2.88
C LEU A 14 -8.37 14.75 -3.11
N GLY A 15 -9.01 14.34 -4.20
CA GLY A 15 -10.37 14.79 -4.51
C GLY A 15 -11.39 14.41 -3.43
N THR A 16 -11.30 13.18 -2.93
CA THR A 16 -12.15 12.67 -1.85
C THR A 16 -11.98 13.48 -0.56
N GLU A 17 -10.75 13.84 -0.18
CA GLU A 17 -10.52 14.65 1.01
C GLU A 17 -11.03 16.08 0.87
N LEU A 18 -10.84 16.71 -0.28
CA LEU A 18 -11.44 18.02 -0.54
C LEU A 18 -12.97 17.98 -0.45
N ARG A 19 -13.58 16.91 -0.95
CA ARG A 19 -15.02 16.68 -0.82
C ARG A 19 -15.44 16.48 0.64
N ARG A 20 -14.71 15.67 1.42
CA ARG A 20 -14.98 15.44 2.86
C ARG A 20 -14.91 16.74 3.65
N LEU A 21 -13.91 17.59 3.39
CA LEU A 21 -13.79 18.91 4.02
C LEU A 21 -14.99 19.80 3.68
N ARG A 22 -15.40 19.84 2.42
CA ARG A 22 -16.58 20.60 1.97
C ARG A 22 -17.86 20.11 2.65
N GLU A 23 -18.07 18.80 2.69
CA GLU A 23 -19.27 18.20 3.29
C GLU A 23 -19.32 18.43 4.81
N ALA A 24 -18.17 18.35 5.48
CA ALA A 24 -18.05 18.66 6.90
C ALA A 24 -18.38 20.13 7.22
N ALA A 25 -18.07 21.05 6.28
CA ALA A 25 -18.47 22.46 6.36
C ALA A 25 -19.96 22.72 6.00
N GLY A 26 -20.74 21.68 5.65
CA GLY A 26 -22.14 21.80 5.26
C GLY A 26 -22.38 22.45 3.89
N LEU A 27 -21.34 22.58 3.06
CA LEU A 27 -21.37 23.27 1.78
C LEU A 27 -21.71 22.34 0.61
N LYS A 28 -22.42 22.87 -0.39
CA LYS A 28 -22.69 22.15 -1.65
C LYS A 28 -21.55 22.37 -2.64
N ALA A 29 -21.36 21.45 -3.58
CA ALA A 29 -20.34 21.57 -4.63
C ALA A 29 -20.48 22.87 -5.47
N ARG A 30 -21.72 23.34 -5.69
CA ARG A 30 -21.99 24.63 -6.37
C ARG A 30 -21.45 25.83 -5.61
N ASP A 31 -21.48 25.80 -4.28
CA ASP A 31 -21.02 26.92 -3.44
C ASP A 31 -19.50 27.02 -3.50
N ALA A 32 -18.80 25.88 -3.42
CA ALA A 32 -17.35 25.80 -3.63
C ALA A 32 -16.92 26.19 -5.05
N ALA A 33 -17.70 25.80 -6.06
CA ALA A 33 -17.47 26.19 -7.44
C ALA A 33 -17.58 27.73 -7.63
N ALA A 34 -18.65 28.33 -7.10
CA ALA A 34 -18.86 29.79 -7.14
C ALA A 34 -17.73 30.54 -6.44
N PHE A 35 -17.27 30.07 -5.28
CA PHE A 35 -16.14 30.64 -4.54
C PHE A 35 -14.84 30.65 -5.36
N LEU A 36 -14.63 29.64 -6.19
CA LEU A 36 -13.44 29.56 -7.08
C LEU A 36 -13.67 30.17 -8.47
N ASN A 37 -14.79 30.85 -8.73
CA ASN A 37 -15.17 31.33 -10.06
C ASN A 37 -15.14 30.20 -11.11
N SER A 38 -15.70 29.04 -10.76
CA SER A 38 -15.69 27.81 -11.54
C SER A 38 -17.11 27.26 -11.72
N THR A 39 -17.27 26.15 -12.44
CA THR A 39 -18.57 25.47 -12.60
C THR A 39 -18.69 24.28 -11.64
N SER A 40 -19.92 23.90 -11.29
CA SER A 40 -20.18 22.71 -10.47
C SER A 40 -19.61 21.43 -11.09
N GLY A 41 -19.62 21.33 -12.43
CA GLY A 41 -19.02 20.21 -13.15
C GLY A 41 -17.50 20.15 -12.96
N GLN A 42 -16.81 21.31 -13.05
CA GLN A 42 -15.36 21.38 -12.80
C GLN A 42 -15.03 21.04 -11.34
N MET A 43 -15.83 21.51 -10.38
CA MET A 43 -15.65 21.16 -8.96
C MET A 43 -15.84 19.66 -8.74
N SER A 44 -16.87 19.07 -9.34
CA SER A 44 -17.08 17.61 -9.29
C SER A 44 -15.89 16.84 -9.89
N HIS A 45 -15.31 17.30 -11.00
CA HIS A 45 -14.12 16.68 -11.59
C HIS A 45 -12.89 16.77 -10.66
N VAL A 46 -12.73 17.87 -9.92
CA VAL A 46 -11.67 18.00 -8.90
C VAL A 46 -11.92 16.99 -7.76
N GLU A 47 -13.13 16.91 -7.25
CA GLU A 47 -13.49 15.99 -6.15
C GLU A 47 -13.43 14.51 -6.55
N LEU A 48 -13.50 14.19 -7.84
CA LEU A 48 -13.31 12.85 -8.40
C LEU A 48 -11.84 12.54 -8.79
N GLY A 49 -10.93 13.50 -8.59
CA GLY A 49 -9.52 13.33 -9.00
C GLY A 49 -9.27 13.45 -10.52
N ILE A 50 -10.33 13.64 -11.31
CA ILE A 50 -10.28 13.72 -12.79
C ILE A 50 -9.62 15.03 -13.25
N ALA A 51 -9.86 16.14 -12.54
CA ALA A 51 -9.24 17.43 -12.83
C ALA A 51 -8.15 17.76 -11.81
N ALA A 52 -7.05 18.37 -12.30
CA ALA A 52 -6.01 18.89 -11.43
C ALA A 52 -6.50 20.13 -10.67
N VAL A 53 -5.99 20.30 -9.45
CA VAL A 53 -6.17 21.48 -8.62
C VAL A 53 -4.81 22.10 -8.30
N SER A 54 -4.70 23.43 -8.27
CA SER A 54 -3.44 24.10 -7.91
C SER A 54 -3.30 24.22 -6.39
N ALA A 55 -2.06 24.40 -5.91
CA ALA A 55 -1.76 24.68 -4.50
C ALA A 55 -2.60 25.83 -3.93
N GLU A 56 -2.67 26.95 -4.67
CA GLU A 56 -3.47 28.11 -4.30
C GLU A 56 -4.95 27.75 -4.11
N ARG A 57 -5.53 26.99 -5.07
CA ARG A 57 -6.92 26.57 -4.98
C ARG A 57 -7.18 25.63 -3.81
N VAL A 58 -6.24 24.69 -3.50
CA VAL A 58 -6.35 23.83 -2.33
C VAL A 58 -6.39 24.66 -1.05
N ARG A 59 -5.45 25.62 -0.87
CA ARG A 59 -5.44 26.49 0.32
C ARG A 59 -6.70 27.37 0.41
N ARG A 60 -7.17 27.92 -0.69
CA ARG A 60 -8.40 28.72 -0.74
C ARG A 60 -9.62 27.87 -0.36
N LEU A 61 -9.72 26.65 -0.86
CA LEU A 61 -10.81 25.74 -0.49
C LEU A 61 -10.74 25.34 0.98
N ALA A 62 -9.56 25.01 1.50
CA ALA A 62 -9.37 24.68 2.92
C ALA A 62 -9.83 25.85 3.82
N ALA A 63 -9.43 27.06 3.52
CA ALA A 63 -9.87 28.25 4.24
C ALA A 63 -11.40 28.47 4.15
N TYR A 64 -11.98 28.29 2.96
CA TYR A 64 -13.44 28.41 2.74
C TYR A 64 -14.24 27.34 3.50
N TYR A 65 -13.65 26.14 3.67
CA TYR A 65 -14.23 25.03 4.45
C TYR A 65 -13.92 25.13 5.94
N ALA A 66 -13.29 26.21 6.39
CA ALA A 66 -12.87 26.44 7.79
C ALA A 66 -11.96 25.31 8.33
N CYS A 67 -11.16 24.68 7.46
CA CYS A 67 -10.14 23.73 7.88
C CYS A 67 -8.96 24.50 8.48
N THR A 68 -8.61 24.18 9.75
CA THR A 68 -7.50 24.80 10.49
C THR A 68 -6.32 23.85 10.69
N ASP A 69 -6.39 22.63 10.16
CA ASP A 69 -5.31 21.65 10.22
C ASP A 69 -4.27 21.95 9.13
N GLU A 70 -3.26 22.76 9.49
CA GLU A 70 -2.20 23.16 8.56
C GLU A 70 -1.41 21.96 8.02
N THR A 71 -1.19 20.92 8.85
CA THR A 71 -0.48 19.71 8.43
C THR A 71 -1.26 18.97 7.32
N LEU A 72 -2.58 18.86 7.48
CA LEU A 72 -3.44 18.29 6.44
C LEU A 72 -3.43 19.16 5.17
N ILE A 73 -3.52 20.49 5.32
CA ILE A 73 -3.52 21.43 4.19
C ILE A 73 -2.23 21.30 3.39
N ASP A 74 -1.08 21.27 4.07
CA ASP A 74 0.23 21.15 3.44
C ASP A 74 0.38 19.82 2.71
N GLU A 75 -0.08 18.72 3.28
CA GLU A 75 -0.06 17.42 2.60
C GLU A 75 -0.99 17.39 1.38
N LEU A 76 -2.20 17.95 1.46
CA LEU A 76 -3.10 18.08 0.31
C LEU A 76 -2.49 18.95 -0.80
N VAL A 77 -1.74 20.00 -0.43
CA VAL A 77 -0.99 20.82 -1.39
C VAL A 77 0.14 20.01 -2.03
N ALA A 78 0.90 19.24 -1.24
CA ALA A 78 1.93 18.34 -1.75
C ALA A 78 1.34 17.35 -2.77
N MET A 79 0.22 16.68 -2.41
CA MET A 79 -0.50 15.79 -3.34
C MET A 79 -0.95 16.49 -4.62
N ALA A 80 -1.40 17.75 -4.54
CA ALA A 80 -1.89 18.51 -5.69
C ALA A 80 -0.77 18.95 -6.65
N THR A 81 0.44 19.18 -6.11
CA THR A 81 1.58 19.73 -6.86
C THR A 81 2.60 18.70 -7.26
N ASP A 82 2.51 17.52 -6.72
CA ASP A 82 3.39 16.40 -7.06
C ASP A 82 3.33 16.11 -8.58
N ARG A 83 4.51 16.01 -9.19
CA ARG A 83 4.70 15.69 -10.61
C ARG A 83 5.67 14.53 -10.78
N THR A 84 5.96 13.82 -9.70
CA THR A 84 6.83 12.66 -9.72
C THR A 84 6.28 11.63 -10.68
N ARG A 85 7.12 11.20 -11.60
CA ARG A 85 6.87 10.03 -12.44
C ARG A 85 7.80 8.94 -11.94
N GLY A 86 7.28 8.07 -11.09
CA GLY A 86 8.04 6.95 -10.60
C GLY A 86 8.22 5.86 -11.67
N TRP A 87 9.08 4.91 -11.39
CA TRP A 87 9.38 3.77 -12.27
C TRP A 87 8.12 2.99 -12.68
N TRP A 88 7.05 2.98 -11.87
CA TRP A 88 5.78 2.28 -12.17
C TRP A 88 5.05 2.84 -13.39
N GLU A 89 5.34 4.08 -13.80
CA GLU A 89 4.73 4.69 -14.98
C GLU A 89 5.08 3.97 -16.29
N GLU A 90 6.20 3.25 -16.33
CA GLU A 90 6.62 2.45 -17.48
C GLU A 90 5.65 1.30 -17.76
N TYR A 91 4.92 0.86 -16.74
CA TYR A 91 3.90 -0.19 -16.85
C TYR A 91 2.51 0.33 -17.20
N ARG A 92 2.36 1.63 -17.43
CA ARG A 92 1.06 2.24 -17.77
C ARG A 92 0.54 1.74 -19.11
N GLY A 93 -0.71 1.21 -19.09
CA GLY A 93 -1.34 0.60 -20.27
C GLY A 93 -0.88 -0.84 -20.56
N VAL A 94 0.09 -1.37 -19.79
CA VAL A 94 0.59 -2.73 -19.89
C VAL A 94 0.07 -3.58 -18.72
N LEU A 95 0.19 -3.08 -17.49
CA LEU A 95 -0.37 -3.73 -16.30
C LEU A 95 -1.67 -3.07 -15.85
N PRO A 96 -2.54 -3.81 -15.14
CA PRO A 96 -3.74 -3.24 -14.53
C PRO A 96 -3.40 -2.06 -13.61
N PRO A 97 -4.25 -1.00 -13.56
CA PRO A 97 -3.99 0.21 -12.77
C PRO A 97 -3.61 -0.05 -11.30
N VAL A 98 -4.19 -1.05 -10.67
CA VAL A 98 -3.92 -1.42 -9.28
C VAL A 98 -2.45 -1.70 -8.98
N PHE A 99 -1.67 -2.17 -9.97
CA PHE A 99 -0.23 -2.39 -9.80
C PHE A 99 0.51 -1.06 -9.66
N LEU A 100 0.16 -0.09 -10.50
CA LEU A 100 0.74 1.25 -10.47
C LEU A 100 0.31 2.00 -9.20
N ASP A 101 -0.98 1.93 -8.87
CA ASP A 101 -1.53 2.57 -7.68
C ASP A 101 -0.90 2.02 -6.38
N THR A 102 -0.62 0.71 -6.32
CA THR A 102 0.09 0.10 -5.19
C THR A 102 1.52 0.62 -5.08
N ALA A 103 2.27 0.65 -6.17
CA ALA A 103 3.65 1.15 -6.19
C ALA A 103 3.72 2.66 -5.87
N GLU A 104 2.79 3.48 -6.40
CA GLU A 104 2.67 4.90 -6.08
C GLU A 104 2.37 5.10 -4.59
N ALA A 105 1.44 4.33 -4.03
CA ALA A 105 1.07 4.41 -2.62
C ALA A 105 2.25 4.04 -1.69
N GLU A 106 2.99 2.99 -2.02
CA GLU A 106 4.20 2.58 -1.28
C GLU A 106 5.31 3.65 -1.36
N HIS A 107 5.53 4.22 -2.53
CA HIS A 107 6.54 5.28 -2.74
C HIS A 107 6.29 6.52 -1.87
N HIS A 108 5.04 6.89 -1.67
CA HIS A 108 4.66 8.07 -0.86
C HIS A 108 4.47 7.77 0.62
N ALA A 109 4.53 6.51 1.02
CA ALA A 109 4.41 6.14 2.43
C ALA A 109 5.70 6.50 3.20
N THR A 110 5.55 6.93 4.45
CA THR A 110 6.66 7.16 5.38
C THR A 110 6.94 5.96 6.27
N PHE A 111 6.02 5.00 6.31
CA PHE A 111 6.21 3.69 6.90
C PHE A 111 5.21 2.68 6.31
N LEU A 112 5.60 1.41 6.32
CA LEU A 112 4.79 0.27 5.86
C LEU A 112 4.60 -0.71 7.01
N ARG A 113 3.37 -1.19 7.21
CA ARG A 113 3.03 -2.24 8.17
C ARG A 113 2.19 -3.30 7.49
N GLU A 114 2.62 -4.55 7.56
CA GLU A 114 1.95 -5.63 6.85
C GLU A 114 1.67 -6.82 7.75
N VAL A 115 0.55 -7.47 7.54
CA VAL A 115 0.21 -8.78 8.14
C VAL A 115 -0.11 -9.73 7.02
N VAL A 116 0.59 -10.86 6.97
CA VAL A 116 0.34 -11.92 5.99
C VAL A 116 0.14 -13.27 6.64
N ILE A 117 -0.81 -14.05 6.09
CA ILE A 117 -1.19 -15.36 6.63
C ILE A 117 -0.79 -16.50 5.69
N THR A 118 -0.99 -16.35 4.39
CA THR A 118 -0.91 -17.45 3.42
C THR A 118 0.28 -17.43 2.50
N LEU A 119 0.81 -16.26 2.21
CA LEU A 119 1.94 -16.07 1.30
C LEU A 119 2.99 -15.15 1.94
N VAL A 120 4.23 -15.29 1.53
CA VAL A 120 5.31 -14.35 1.88
C VAL A 120 4.93 -12.95 1.38
N PRO A 121 5.23 -11.87 2.15
CA PRO A 121 5.00 -10.48 1.74
C PRO A 121 5.55 -10.18 0.35
N GLY A 122 4.80 -9.45 -0.46
CA GLY A 122 5.19 -9.16 -1.84
C GLY A 122 6.54 -8.46 -1.99
N LEU A 123 6.90 -7.59 -1.04
CA LEU A 123 8.19 -6.88 -1.00
C LEU A 123 9.39 -7.79 -0.65
N LEU A 124 9.14 -8.96 -0.07
CA LEU A 124 10.19 -9.93 0.31
C LEU A 124 10.26 -11.14 -0.61
N GLN A 125 9.44 -11.20 -1.68
CA GLN A 125 9.41 -12.35 -2.58
C GLN A 125 10.61 -12.39 -3.52
N THR A 126 11.12 -13.61 -3.75
CA THR A 126 12.05 -13.90 -4.86
C THR A 126 11.30 -13.96 -6.20
N ALA A 127 12.02 -13.85 -7.32
CA ALA A 127 11.44 -13.98 -8.65
C ALA A 127 10.72 -15.32 -8.86
N ASP A 128 11.37 -16.43 -8.43
CA ASP A 128 10.82 -17.77 -8.59
C ASP A 128 9.55 -17.96 -7.75
N TYR A 129 9.54 -17.44 -6.51
CA TYR A 129 8.36 -17.47 -5.64
C TYR A 129 7.21 -16.67 -6.26
N ALA A 130 7.49 -15.42 -6.66
CA ALA A 130 6.49 -14.55 -7.28
C ALA A 130 5.89 -15.15 -8.55
N ARG A 131 6.74 -15.74 -9.42
CA ARG A 131 6.32 -16.43 -10.64
C ARG A 131 5.37 -17.58 -10.31
N ALA A 132 5.75 -18.45 -9.37
CA ALA A 132 4.91 -19.59 -8.96
C ALA A 132 3.56 -19.13 -8.42
N VAL A 133 3.53 -18.06 -7.61
CA VAL A 133 2.27 -17.46 -7.13
C VAL A 133 1.41 -16.98 -8.29
N TYR A 134 1.96 -16.23 -9.26
CA TYR A 134 1.18 -15.73 -10.40
C TYR A 134 0.65 -16.86 -11.28
N MET A 135 1.47 -17.86 -11.59
CA MET A 135 1.05 -19.01 -12.40
C MET A 135 -0.07 -19.82 -11.72
N TYR A 136 -0.04 -19.95 -10.39
CA TYR A 136 -1.10 -20.62 -9.65
C TYR A 136 -2.40 -19.80 -9.60
N MET A 137 -2.28 -18.51 -9.29
CA MET A 137 -3.44 -17.63 -9.11
C MET A 137 -4.11 -17.24 -10.44
N ARG A 138 -3.36 -17.21 -11.52
CA ARG A 138 -3.79 -16.72 -12.84
C ARG A 138 -3.23 -17.61 -13.96
N PRO A 139 -3.63 -18.89 -14.00
CA PRO A 139 -3.10 -19.85 -14.97
C PRO A 139 -3.43 -19.52 -16.44
N GLU A 140 -4.38 -18.61 -16.65
CA GLU A 140 -4.77 -18.12 -17.98
C GLU A 140 -3.80 -17.09 -18.58
N LEU A 141 -2.87 -16.54 -17.80
CA LEU A 141 -1.94 -15.51 -18.28
C LEU A 141 -0.82 -16.10 -19.11
N PRO A 142 -0.47 -15.48 -20.25
CA PRO A 142 0.71 -15.87 -21.01
C PRO A 142 1.99 -15.60 -20.22
N GLU A 143 3.04 -16.36 -20.49
CA GLU A 143 4.33 -16.28 -19.79
C GLU A 143 4.93 -14.85 -19.83
N SER A 144 4.78 -14.12 -20.93
CA SER A 144 5.24 -12.74 -21.05
C SER A 144 4.55 -11.79 -20.06
N GLU A 145 3.28 -12.01 -19.80
CA GLU A 145 2.51 -11.18 -18.84
C GLU A 145 2.86 -11.55 -17.38
N VAL A 146 3.11 -12.83 -17.13
CA VAL A 146 3.64 -13.28 -15.83
C VAL A 146 5.01 -12.65 -15.56
N ALA A 147 5.89 -12.66 -16.57
CA ALA A 147 7.24 -12.05 -16.46
C ALA A 147 7.17 -10.57 -16.10
N LEU A 148 6.31 -9.79 -16.78
CA LEU A 148 6.09 -8.36 -16.48
C LEU A 148 5.58 -8.13 -15.05
N ARG A 149 4.67 -8.97 -14.56
CA ARG A 149 4.14 -8.88 -13.18
C ARG A 149 5.21 -9.21 -12.14
N VAL A 150 6.07 -10.18 -12.42
CA VAL A 150 7.20 -10.52 -11.57
C VAL A 150 8.20 -9.36 -11.53
N GLU A 151 8.59 -8.83 -12.69
CA GLU A 151 9.48 -7.68 -12.80
C GLU A 151 8.95 -6.47 -12.02
N HIS A 152 7.69 -6.08 -12.26
CA HIS A 152 7.04 -5.02 -11.50
C HIS A 152 7.08 -5.27 -9.99
N ARG A 153 6.81 -6.52 -9.54
CA ARG A 153 6.84 -6.88 -8.11
C ARG A 153 8.23 -6.70 -7.50
N LEU A 154 9.28 -7.11 -8.22
CA LEU A 154 10.66 -6.95 -7.76
C LEU A 154 11.08 -5.49 -7.73
N ASN A 155 10.67 -4.69 -8.72
CA ASN A 155 10.96 -3.25 -8.75
C ASN A 155 10.35 -2.49 -7.56
N ARG A 156 9.25 -2.98 -6.97
CA ARG A 156 8.68 -2.39 -5.74
C ARG A 156 9.66 -2.41 -4.56
N ARG A 157 10.63 -3.32 -4.54
CA ARG A 157 11.62 -3.42 -3.45
C ARG A 157 12.46 -2.15 -3.28
N VAL A 158 12.53 -1.29 -4.29
CA VAL A 158 13.21 0.01 -4.19
C VAL A 158 12.73 0.84 -2.98
N VAL A 159 11.47 0.64 -2.54
CA VAL A 159 10.91 1.35 -1.39
C VAL A 159 11.58 0.97 -0.06
N ILE A 160 12.12 -0.25 0.04
CA ILE A 160 12.82 -0.75 1.25
C ILE A 160 14.33 -0.88 1.07
N GLU A 161 14.85 -0.77 -0.16
CA GLU A 161 16.27 -0.96 -0.49
C GLU A 161 16.98 0.31 -0.98
N GLY A 162 16.24 1.38 -1.30
CA GLY A 162 16.78 2.63 -1.85
C GLY A 162 17.64 3.43 -0.86
N ASP A 163 18.17 4.57 -1.31
CA ASP A 163 19.03 5.45 -0.51
C ASP A 163 18.32 6.02 0.74
N ALA A 164 17.00 6.13 0.70
CA ALA A 164 16.16 6.56 1.82
C ALA A 164 15.03 5.54 2.02
N PRO A 165 15.34 4.35 2.58
CA PRO A 165 14.38 3.26 2.67
C PRO A 165 13.23 3.59 3.61
N THR A 166 12.02 3.28 3.17
CA THR A 166 10.82 3.41 4.00
C THR A 166 10.81 2.33 5.07
N PRO A 167 10.69 2.69 6.36
CA PRO A 167 10.58 1.72 7.45
C PRO A 167 9.46 0.71 7.20
N TYR A 168 9.81 -0.57 7.18
CA TYR A 168 8.89 -1.66 6.87
C TYR A 168 8.88 -2.68 8.01
N GLU A 169 7.72 -2.90 8.61
CA GLU A 169 7.48 -3.95 9.61
C GLU A 169 6.41 -4.91 9.11
N THR A 170 6.71 -6.21 9.08
CA THR A 170 5.76 -7.25 8.68
C THR A 170 5.61 -8.33 9.74
N VAL A 171 4.38 -8.79 9.94
CA VAL A 171 4.05 -9.96 10.76
C VAL A 171 3.61 -11.08 9.84
N ILE A 172 4.37 -12.17 9.83
CA ILE A 172 4.20 -13.32 8.95
C ILE A 172 3.72 -14.50 9.78
N HIS A 173 2.58 -15.07 9.45
CA HIS A 173 2.16 -16.33 10.05
C HIS A 173 3.05 -17.48 9.54
N GLU A 174 3.43 -18.41 10.42
CA GLU A 174 4.29 -19.57 10.08
C GLU A 174 3.81 -20.32 8.85
N PHE A 175 2.49 -20.41 8.62
CA PHE A 175 1.93 -21.06 7.45
C PHE A 175 2.52 -20.49 6.14
N ALA A 176 2.63 -19.16 6.02
CA ALA A 176 3.19 -18.51 4.82
C ALA A 176 4.65 -18.88 4.57
N LEU A 177 5.42 -19.17 5.63
CA LEU A 177 6.82 -19.58 5.54
C LEU A 177 6.99 -21.06 5.18
N ARG A 178 5.97 -21.89 5.48
CA ARG A 178 5.98 -23.34 5.23
C ARG A 178 5.28 -23.76 3.94
N VAL A 179 4.45 -22.89 3.37
CA VAL A 179 3.77 -23.20 2.11
C VAL A 179 4.78 -23.31 0.97
N HIS A 180 4.80 -24.48 0.33
CA HIS A 180 5.60 -24.69 -0.87
C HIS A 180 4.81 -24.25 -2.10
N VAL A 181 4.98 -22.98 -2.49
CA VAL A 181 4.36 -22.44 -3.73
C VAL A 181 5.03 -22.98 -4.99
N SER A 182 6.22 -23.54 -4.84
CA SER A 182 7.04 -24.18 -5.86
C SER A 182 7.81 -25.35 -5.26
N ASP A 183 9.02 -25.64 -5.74
CA ASP A 183 9.86 -26.70 -5.20
C ASP A 183 10.58 -26.30 -3.88
N ARG A 184 11.24 -27.28 -3.26
CA ARG A 184 12.02 -27.10 -2.04
C ARG A 184 13.15 -26.06 -2.21
N ARG A 185 13.79 -26.01 -3.39
CA ARG A 185 14.89 -25.09 -3.68
C ARG A 185 14.38 -23.64 -3.67
N ALA A 186 13.25 -23.37 -4.32
CA ALA A 186 12.62 -22.05 -4.32
C ALA A 186 12.19 -21.64 -2.90
N SER A 187 11.61 -22.56 -2.11
CA SER A 187 11.24 -22.31 -0.72
C SER A 187 12.43 -21.96 0.14
N LEU A 188 13.54 -22.69 0.03
CA LEU A 188 14.76 -22.41 0.76
C LEU A 188 15.40 -21.07 0.35
N ALA A 189 15.42 -20.76 -0.96
CA ALA A 189 15.90 -19.48 -1.46
C ALA A 189 15.05 -18.31 -0.92
N GLN A 190 13.74 -18.50 -0.85
CA GLN A 190 12.81 -17.51 -0.30
C GLN A 190 13.08 -17.21 1.18
N LEU A 191 13.27 -18.22 2.02
CA LEU A 191 13.60 -18.03 3.43
C LEU A 191 14.96 -17.32 3.63
N ARG A 192 15.95 -17.63 2.78
CA ARG A 192 17.27 -16.98 2.82
C ARG A 192 17.17 -15.49 2.50
N VAL A 193 16.39 -15.10 1.48
CA VAL A 193 16.18 -13.69 1.14
C VAL A 193 15.50 -12.93 2.30
N ILE A 194 14.52 -13.53 2.98
CA ILE A 194 13.93 -12.92 4.18
C ILE A 194 14.99 -12.68 5.26
N LEU A 195 15.87 -13.64 5.51
CA LEU A 195 16.94 -13.49 6.49
C LEU A 195 17.95 -12.41 6.09
N GLU A 196 18.32 -12.34 4.81
CA GLU A 196 19.18 -11.28 4.29
C GLU A 196 18.54 -9.89 4.44
N ASP A 197 17.25 -9.75 4.19
CA ASP A 197 16.51 -8.49 4.36
C ASP A 197 16.46 -8.05 5.84
N ILE A 198 16.33 -9.01 6.76
CA ILE A 198 16.42 -8.74 8.21
C ILE A 198 17.84 -8.26 8.57
N GLU A 199 18.89 -8.93 8.09
CA GLU A 199 20.28 -8.60 8.38
C GLU A 199 20.70 -7.24 7.83
N LYS A 200 20.21 -6.89 6.63
CA LYS A 200 20.44 -5.59 5.99
C LYS A 200 19.60 -4.46 6.58
N GLY A 201 18.63 -4.79 7.43
CA GLY A 201 17.71 -3.81 8.00
C GLY A 201 16.63 -3.31 7.04
N HIS A 202 16.40 -3.99 5.92
CA HIS A 202 15.37 -3.66 4.94
C HIS A 202 13.96 -3.91 5.50
N ALA A 203 13.81 -4.88 6.42
CA ALA A 203 12.53 -5.22 7.02
C ALA A 203 12.67 -5.64 8.48
N VAL A 204 11.73 -5.23 9.32
CA VAL A 204 11.49 -5.81 10.64
C VAL A 204 10.48 -6.93 10.47
N VAL A 205 10.93 -8.19 10.59
CA VAL A 205 10.08 -9.36 10.42
C VAL A 205 9.73 -9.97 11.77
N ARG A 206 8.44 -10.25 11.96
CA ARG A 206 7.91 -10.98 13.11
C ARG A 206 7.16 -12.21 12.64
N VAL A 207 7.27 -13.28 13.39
CA VAL A 207 6.60 -14.55 13.06
C VAL A 207 5.54 -14.87 14.12
N ILE A 208 4.38 -15.35 13.67
CA ILE A 208 3.39 -15.98 14.53
C ILE A 208 3.49 -17.49 14.32
N PRO A 209 4.00 -18.25 15.30
CA PRO A 209 4.02 -19.69 15.23
C PRO A 209 2.60 -20.28 15.15
N VAL A 210 2.47 -21.44 14.49
CA VAL A 210 1.16 -22.11 14.33
C VAL A 210 0.56 -22.56 15.66
N ASP A 211 1.41 -22.84 16.66
CA ASP A 211 1.04 -23.27 18.00
C ASP A 211 0.90 -22.10 19.01
N TYR A 212 0.95 -20.83 18.52
CA TYR A 212 0.77 -19.68 19.39
C TYR A 212 -0.64 -19.66 19.99
N VAL A 213 -0.71 -19.79 21.34
CA VAL A 213 -1.98 -19.82 22.07
C VAL A 213 -2.63 -18.44 22.07
N GLY A 214 -3.90 -18.38 21.64
CA GLY A 214 -4.70 -17.15 21.65
C GLY A 214 -4.69 -16.37 20.35
N PHE A 215 -3.97 -16.81 19.30
CA PHE A 215 -4.10 -16.23 17.98
C PHE A 215 -5.26 -16.88 17.21
N ALA A 216 -6.34 -16.12 17.03
CA ALA A 216 -7.53 -16.58 16.32
C ALA A 216 -7.55 -16.19 14.82
N GLY A 217 -6.44 -15.67 14.32
CA GLY A 217 -6.32 -15.18 12.94
C GLY A 217 -6.42 -13.65 12.80
N ALA A 218 -6.04 -13.15 11.65
CA ALA A 218 -6.16 -11.74 11.27
C ALA A 218 -7.31 -11.48 10.28
N GLY A 219 -8.06 -12.53 9.93
CA GLY A 219 -9.14 -12.48 8.96
C GLY A 219 -8.65 -12.48 7.50
N ALA A 220 -7.72 -11.60 7.14
CA ALA A 220 -7.09 -11.52 5.82
C ALA A 220 -5.73 -10.84 5.93
N SER A 221 -4.89 -11.05 4.92
CA SER A 221 -3.66 -10.26 4.75
C SER A 221 -4.01 -8.81 4.52
N MET A 222 -3.21 -7.91 5.10
CA MET A 222 -3.39 -6.48 4.93
C MET A 222 -2.05 -5.75 4.95
N MET A 223 -1.97 -4.64 4.21
CA MET A 223 -0.88 -3.68 4.32
C MET A 223 -1.44 -2.32 4.71
N TYR A 224 -0.77 -1.65 5.64
CA TYR A 224 -1.08 -0.29 6.08
C TYR A 224 0.06 0.63 5.68
N LEU A 225 -0.26 1.64 4.90
CA LEU A 225 0.64 2.65 4.36
C LEU A 225 0.39 3.94 5.10
N GLY A 226 1.34 4.36 5.93
CA GLY A 226 1.20 5.54 6.75
C GLY A 226 2.00 6.72 6.22
N GLY A 227 1.54 7.92 6.55
CA GLY A 227 2.16 9.19 6.19
C GLY A 227 2.19 10.17 7.36
N PRO A 228 2.58 11.43 7.11
CA PRO A 228 2.63 12.47 8.15
C PRO A 228 1.24 12.83 8.70
N VAL A 229 0.17 12.55 7.94
CA VAL A 229 -1.21 12.84 8.30
C VAL A 229 -2.01 11.52 8.37
N PRO A 230 -2.28 10.97 9.57
CA PRO A 230 -2.95 9.67 9.72
C PRO A 230 -4.31 9.57 9.03
N ARG A 231 -5.00 10.69 8.85
CA ARG A 231 -6.24 10.78 8.10
C ARG A 231 -6.06 10.47 6.61
N LEU A 232 -4.85 10.69 6.06
CA LEU A 232 -4.52 10.42 4.65
C LEU A 232 -3.88 9.05 4.44
N ASP A 233 -3.69 8.26 5.49
CA ASP A 233 -3.17 6.91 5.39
C ASP A 233 -4.03 6.02 4.47
N THR A 234 -3.46 4.93 4.01
CA THR A 234 -4.12 4.01 3.09
C THR A 234 -3.97 2.58 3.59
N GLY A 235 -5.06 1.83 3.60
CA GLY A 235 -5.06 0.39 3.82
C GLY A 235 -5.19 -0.36 2.51
N LEU A 236 -4.38 -1.41 2.33
CA LEU A 236 -4.54 -2.37 1.24
C LEU A 236 -5.00 -3.70 1.82
N ARG A 237 -5.93 -4.35 1.15
CA ARG A 237 -6.41 -5.69 1.48
C ARG A 237 -6.40 -6.56 0.25
N ASP A 238 -5.80 -7.72 0.38
CA ASP A 238 -5.90 -8.75 -0.63
C ASP A 238 -7.28 -9.38 -0.63
N SER A 239 -7.82 -9.59 -1.82
CA SER A 239 -9.05 -10.34 -2.04
C SER A 239 -8.90 -11.26 -3.26
N PRO A 240 -9.75 -12.27 -3.40
CA PRO A 240 -9.74 -13.13 -4.60
C PRO A 240 -9.93 -12.36 -5.92
N THR A 241 -10.52 -11.17 -5.86
CA THR A 241 -10.78 -10.31 -7.02
C THR A 241 -9.71 -9.24 -7.25
N GLY A 242 -8.68 -9.17 -6.40
CA GLY A 242 -7.59 -8.20 -6.48
C GLY A 242 -7.38 -7.42 -5.19
N VAL A 243 -6.51 -6.42 -5.25
CA VAL A 243 -6.20 -5.54 -4.11
C VAL A 243 -7.27 -4.46 -3.99
N GLY A 244 -7.85 -4.32 -2.80
CA GLY A 244 -8.77 -3.24 -2.46
C GLY A 244 -8.08 -2.16 -1.63
N PHE A 245 -8.32 -0.89 -1.99
CA PHE A 245 -7.86 0.26 -1.23
C PHE A 245 -8.91 0.68 -0.19
N SER A 246 -8.48 1.00 1.01
CA SER A 246 -9.31 1.52 2.11
C SER A 246 -8.76 2.85 2.59
N ASP A 247 -9.62 3.85 2.65
CA ASP A 247 -9.27 5.22 3.04
C ASP A 247 -10.26 5.85 4.05
N ALA A 248 -11.30 5.11 4.42
CA ALA A 248 -12.24 5.56 5.43
C ALA A 248 -11.62 5.45 6.82
N GLU A 249 -11.67 6.52 7.62
CA GLU A 249 -11.01 6.63 8.92
C GLU A 249 -11.35 5.48 9.87
N ALA A 250 -12.61 5.11 9.97
CA ALA A 250 -13.05 3.97 10.80
C ALA A 250 -12.47 2.61 10.33
N GLN A 251 -12.12 2.48 9.05
CA GLN A 251 -11.44 1.28 8.54
C GLN A 251 -9.94 1.35 8.83
N LEU A 252 -9.31 2.50 8.67
CA LEU A 252 -7.90 2.72 8.99
C LEU A 252 -7.63 2.49 10.48
N GLU A 253 -8.49 2.97 11.37
CA GLU A 253 -8.41 2.69 12.81
C GLU A 253 -8.46 1.19 13.12
N LYS A 254 -9.38 0.46 12.47
CA LYS A 254 -9.47 -1.00 12.61
C LYS A 254 -8.21 -1.72 12.13
N LEU A 255 -7.61 -1.26 11.03
CA LEU A 255 -6.37 -1.83 10.51
C LEU A 255 -5.18 -1.55 11.45
N ARG A 256 -5.08 -0.32 11.99
CA ARG A 256 -4.07 0.02 13.01
C ARG A 256 -4.21 -0.85 14.25
N ALA A 257 -5.43 -0.96 14.78
CA ALA A 257 -5.71 -1.80 15.95
C ALA A 257 -5.41 -3.29 15.67
N LEU A 258 -5.78 -3.79 14.49
CA LEU A 258 -5.49 -5.15 14.07
C LEU A 258 -3.98 -5.40 14.01
N PHE A 259 -3.20 -4.49 13.37
CA PHE A 259 -1.75 -4.63 13.30
C PHE A 259 -1.14 -4.71 14.71
N HIS A 260 -1.51 -3.80 15.61
CA HIS A 260 -1.00 -3.81 16.98
C HIS A 260 -1.35 -5.09 17.73
N LYS A 261 -2.59 -5.57 17.59
CA LYS A 261 -3.03 -6.85 18.19
C LYS A 261 -2.21 -8.03 17.67
N VAL A 262 -2.04 -8.13 16.35
CA VAL A 262 -1.31 -9.23 15.70
C VAL A 262 0.17 -9.17 16.04
N ARG A 263 0.75 -7.98 16.04
CA ARG A 263 2.14 -7.73 16.45
C ARG A 263 2.40 -8.19 17.89
N SER A 264 1.47 -7.94 18.80
CA SER A 264 1.56 -8.39 20.19
C SER A 264 1.46 -9.91 20.36
N ALA A 265 0.86 -10.59 19.40
CA ALA A 265 0.74 -12.06 19.32
C ALA A 265 1.87 -12.72 18.51
N SER A 266 2.94 -12.00 18.19
CA SER A 266 4.07 -12.51 17.42
C SER A 266 5.33 -12.61 18.27
N LEU A 267 6.28 -13.42 17.83
CA LEU A 267 7.64 -13.43 18.35
C LEU A 267 8.29 -12.05 18.16
N ASP A 268 9.23 -11.69 19.03
CA ASP A 268 10.08 -10.52 18.77
C ASP A 268 10.96 -10.72 17.52
N PRO A 269 11.59 -9.66 16.98
CA PRO A 269 12.38 -9.77 15.75
C PRO A 269 13.55 -10.76 15.85
N GLY A 270 14.24 -10.85 17.00
CA GLY A 270 15.35 -11.78 17.22
C GLY A 270 14.88 -13.22 17.22
N ALA A 271 13.84 -13.53 18.00
CA ALA A 271 13.24 -14.86 18.05
C ALA A 271 12.62 -15.26 16.69
N SER A 272 12.08 -14.29 15.94
CA SER A 272 11.55 -14.52 14.59
C SER A 272 12.63 -14.89 13.59
N ARG A 273 13.77 -14.20 13.61
CA ARG A 273 14.95 -14.53 12.78
C ARG A 273 15.44 -15.96 13.10
N ASP A 274 15.57 -16.30 14.38
CA ASP A 274 16.03 -17.62 14.79
C ASP A 274 15.01 -18.72 14.42
N PHE A 275 13.73 -18.39 14.44
CA PHE A 275 12.66 -19.26 13.95
C PHE A 275 12.82 -19.56 12.44
N ILE A 276 13.02 -18.52 11.62
CA ILE A 276 13.22 -18.67 10.17
C ILE A 276 14.51 -19.46 9.89
N HIS A 277 15.59 -19.24 10.63
CA HIS A 277 16.82 -20.03 10.53
C HIS A 277 16.58 -21.53 10.81
N ARG A 278 15.72 -21.86 11.78
CA ARG A 278 15.37 -23.29 12.01
C ARG A 278 14.61 -23.86 10.81
N LEU A 279 13.66 -23.11 10.25
CA LEU A 279 12.94 -23.56 9.06
C LEU A 279 13.86 -23.85 7.87
N THR A 280 14.94 -23.08 7.67
CA THR A 280 15.90 -23.37 6.59
C THR A 280 16.65 -24.67 6.77
N LYS A 281 16.72 -25.21 7.99
CA LYS A 281 17.37 -26.51 8.28
C LYS A 281 16.39 -27.69 8.17
N GLU A 282 15.08 -27.41 8.30
CA GLU A 282 14.03 -28.42 8.13
C GLU A 282 13.75 -28.70 6.65
N LEU A 283 13.98 -27.72 5.79
CA LEU A 283 13.90 -27.81 4.33
C LEU A 283 15.20 -28.36 3.74
#